data_2039a4328da3383bec1e030afe0ed84e
#
_entry.id   2039a4328da3383bec1e030afe0ed84e
#
_cell.length_a   1.000
_cell.length_b   1.000
_cell.length_c   1.000
_cell.angle_alpha   90.00
_cell.angle_beta   90.00
_cell.angle_gamma   90.00
#
_symmetry.space_group_name_H-M   'P 1'
#
loop_
_entity.id
_entity.type
_entity.pdbx_description
1 polymer ?
#
loop_
_entity_poly.entity_id
_entity_poly.type
_entity_poly.pdbx_seq_one_letter_code
_entity_poly.pdbx_strand_id
1 'polypeptide(L)'
;MEHIAIFRMSAMGDVAISVPIVTAFADQYPEVKITYVTRPLFAPMFAHIPNLEVFSPELNGKHAGLCGLYRLYKELKAKGIDGVADIHNVLRTNVLRLYFKGSGIPFAQINKGRIEKQALTRYRFKSFHPLKPSYQRYADVFAVLGFPIDLTEDYLLSPPDISETVQR
;
A
#
# COMPACT_ATOMS: atom_id res chain seq x y z
N MET A 1 -4.88 2.43 -16.73
CA MET A 1 -4.13 3.07 -15.63
C MET A 1 -2.65 2.80 -15.88
N GLU A 2 -1.86 3.86 -15.92
CA GLU A 2 -0.43 3.81 -16.24
C GLU A 2 0.44 4.18 -15.02
N HIS A 3 -0.14 4.83 -14.01
CA HIS A 3 0.59 5.27 -12.83
C HIS A 3 -0.24 5.15 -11.54
N ILE A 4 0.09 4.18 -10.70
CA ILE A 4 -0.66 3.88 -9.46
C ILE A 4 0.09 4.41 -8.23
N ALA A 5 -0.64 5.11 -7.35
CA ALA A 5 -0.16 5.42 -6.00
C ALA A 5 -0.59 4.34 -5.02
N ILE A 6 0.36 3.80 -4.24
CA ILE A 6 0.10 2.84 -3.17
C ILE A 6 0.31 3.51 -1.82
N PHE A 7 -0.71 3.51 -0.95
CA PHE A 7 -0.62 4.14 0.37
C PHE A 7 -0.41 3.13 1.49
N ARG A 8 0.77 3.16 2.14
CA ARG A 8 1.06 2.46 3.40
C ARG A 8 2.13 3.19 4.21
N MET A 9 1.73 4.05 5.12
CA MET A 9 2.63 4.95 5.86
C MET A 9 3.09 4.39 7.22
N SER A 10 2.49 3.30 7.72
CA SER A 10 2.79 2.61 9.00
C SER A 10 1.95 1.32 9.13
N ALA A 11 2.23 0.37 10.04
CA ALA A 11 3.44 0.25 10.83
C ALA A 11 4.50 -0.52 10.02
N MET A 12 5.73 -0.60 10.52
CA MET A 12 6.86 -1.24 9.82
C MET A 12 6.53 -2.67 9.36
N GLY A 13 5.97 -3.51 10.23
CA GLY A 13 5.60 -4.88 9.87
C GLY A 13 4.55 -4.96 8.75
N ASP A 14 3.57 -4.05 8.75
CA ASP A 14 2.57 -3.98 7.68
C ASP A 14 3.16 -3.50 6.35
N VAL A 15 4.16 -2.59 6.41
CA VAL A 15 4.92 -2.17 5.22
C VAL A 15 5.73 -3.35 4.70
N ALA A 16 6.44 -4.06 5.57
CA ALA A 16 7.23 -5.25 5.20
C ALA A 16 6.36 -6.33 4.53
N ILE A 17 5.17 -6.64 5.08
CA ILE A 17 4.22 -7.59 4.48
C ILE A 17 3.76 -7.12 3.08
N SER A 18 3.76 -5.82 2.80
CA SER A 18 3.35 -5.32 1.49
C SER A 18 4.45 -5.45 0.43
N VAL A 19 5.72 -5.57 0.81
CA VAL A 19 6.84 -5.62 -0.14
C VAL A 19 6.70 -6.75 -1.16
N PRO A 20 6.51 -8.04 -0.78
CA PRO A 20 6.36 -9.12 -1.77
C PRO A 20 5.16 -8.91 -2.70
N ILE A 21 4.05 -8.34 -2.20
CA ILE A 21 2.87 -8.07 -3.02
C ILE A 21 3.14 -6.97 -4.05
N VAL A 22 3.85 -5.93 -3.64
CA VAL A 22 4.23 -4.82 -4.54
C VAL A 22 5.28 -5.27 -5.55
N THR A 23 6.22 -6.15 -5.15
CA THR A 23 7.17 -6.79 -6.07
C THR A 23 6.43 -7.62 -7.11
N ALA A 24 5.53 -8.52 -6.68
CA ALA A 24 4.71 -9.32 -7.58
C ALA A 24 3.87 -8.45 -8.54
N PHE A 25 3.33 -7.35 -8.05
CA PHE A 25 2.60 -6.39 -8.88
C PHE A 25 3.51 -5.73 -9.93
N ALA A 26 4.71 -5.30 -9.53
CA ALA A 26 5.67 -4.66 -10.43
C ALA A 26 6.17 -5.63 -11.53
N ASP A 27 6.38 -6.90 -11.18
CA ASP A 27 6.84 -7.93 -12.11
C ASP A 27 5.74 -8.37 -13.09
N GLN A 28 4.48 -8.46 -12.64
CA GLN A 28 3.35 -8.84 -13.49
C GLN A 28 2.83 -7.70 -14.37
N TYR A 29 3.07 -6.43 -13.96
CA TYR A 29 2.64 -5.22 -14.67
C TYR A 29 3.81 -4.23 -14.82
N PRO A 30 4.89 -4.59 -15.54
CA PRO A 30 6.11 -3.78 -15.63
C PRO A 30 5.91 -2.45 -16.34
N GLU A 31 4.85 -2.30 -17.12
CA GLU A 31 4.46 -1.04 -17.79
C GLU A 31 3.80 -0.03 -16.84
N VAL A 32 3.32 -0.48 -15.67
CA VAL A 32 2.66 0.39 -14.70
C VAL A 32 3.71 1.06 -13.80
N LYS A 33 3.74 2.38 -13.81
CA LYS A 33 4.56 3.15 -12.87
C LYS A 33 3.95 3.12 -11.48
N ILE A 34 4.79 2.97 -10.46
CA ILE A 34 4.36 2.87 -9.06
C ILE A 34 4.92 4.04 -8.26
N THR A 35 4.07 4.78 -7.56
CA THR A 35 4.47 5.70 -6.49
C THR A 35 4.04 5.13 -5.15
N TYR A 36 5.00 4.62 -4.36
CA TYR A 36 4.72 4.09 -3.03
C TYR A 36 4.80 5.20 -1.98
N VAL A 37 3.67 5.55 -1.38
CA VAL A 37 3.56 6.64 -0.40
C VAL A 37 3.76 6.10 1.01
N THR A 38 4.96 6.36 1.58
CA THR A 38 5.36 5.86 2.89
C THR A 38 6.31 6.81 3.62
N ARG A 39 6.74 6.45 4.84
CA ARG A 39 7.74 7.22 5.59
C ARG A 39 9.13 6.98 5.01
N PRO A 40 10.06 7.97 5.10
CA PRO A 40 11.43 7.84 4.57
C PRO A 40 12.17 6.60 5.11
N LEU A 41 11.93 6.24 6.38
CA LEU A 41 12.54 5.08 7.04
C LEU A 41 12.30 3.76 6.29
N PHE A 42 11.19 3.65 5.56
CA PHE A 42 10.79 2.41 4.88
C PHE A 42 11.19 2.38 3.39
N ALA A 43 11.71 3.50 2.86
CA ALA A 43 12.12 3.59 1.45
C ALA A 43 13.11 2.50 1.01
N PRO A 44 14.12 2.12 1.83
CA PRO A 44 15.07 1.06 1.43
C PRO A 44 14.43 -0.30 1.14
N MET A 45 13.25 -0.59 1.72
CA MET A 45 12.55 -1.86 1.50
C MET A 45 12.08 -2.05 0.05
N PHE A 46 11.99 -0.98 -0.73
CA PHE A 46 11.48 -0.95 -2.11
C PHE A 46 12.56 -0.65 -3.14
N ALA A 47 13.83 -0.50 -2.74
CA ALA A 47 14.93 -0.08 -3.61
C ALA A 47 15.22 -1.07 -4.76
N HIS A 48 14.82 -2.34 -4.61
CA HIS A 48 15.01 -3.38 -5.61
C HIS A 48 13.93 -3.38 -6.72
N ILE A 49 12.87 -2.58 -6.60
CA ILE A 49 11.74 -2.57 -7.56
C ILE A 49 11.97 -1.47 -8.61
N PRO A 50 12.23 -1.81 -9.89
CA PRO A 50 12.76 -0.85 -10.87
C PRO A 50 11.75 0.20 -11.33
N ASN A 51 10.45 -0.13 -11.41
CA ASN A 51 9.38 0.78 -11.84
C ASN A 51 8.68 1.49 -10.67
N LEU A 52 9.30 1.47 -9.45
CA LEU A 52 8.76 2.06 -8.25
C LEU A 52 9.58 3.26 -7.77
N GLU A 53 8.91 4.36 -7.51
CA GLU A 53 9.45 5.49 -6.74
C GLU A 53 8.78 5.59 -5.36
N VAL A 54 9.56 5.90 -4.33
CA VAL A 54 9.02 6.17 -3.00
C VAL A 54 8.75 7.66 -2.83
N PHE A 55 7.53 8.01 -2.48
CA PHE A 55 7.13 9.36 -2.08
C PHE A 55 6.92 9.43 -0.57
N SER A 56 7.67 10.29 0.10
CA SER A 56 7.61 10.44 1.56
C SER A 56 6.92 11.74 1.97
N PRO A 57 5.64 11.68 2.41
CA PRO A 57 4.92 12.87 2.82
C PRO A 57 5.38 13.40 4.17
N GLU A 58 5.52 14.72 4.29
CA GLU A 58 5.82 15.42 5.55
C GLU A 58 4.56 15.59 6.41
N LEU A 59 4.12 14.52 7.06
CA LEU A 59 2.83 14.46 7.77
C LEU A 59 2.75 15.35 9.01
N ASN A 60 3.89 15.77 9.55
CA ASN A 60 4.00 16.72 10.66
C ASN A 60 4.43 18.13 10.20
N GLY A 61 4.60 18.33 8.89
CA GLY A 61 4.99 19.58 8.24
C GLY A 61 3.98 20.01 7.18
N LYS A 62 4.46 20.19 5.95
CA LYS A 62 3.65 20.74 4.83
C LYS A 62 2.39 19.95 4.49
N HIS A 63 2.32 18.65 4.84
CA HIS A 63 1.18 17.77 4.60
C HIS A 63 0.31 17.53 5.84
N ALA A 64 0.46 18.37 6.90
CA ALA A 64 -0.35 18.27 8.11
C ALA A 64 -1.75 18.86 7.92
N GLY A 65 -2.75 18.25 8.60
CA GLY A 65 -4.13 18.70 8.58
C GLY A 65 -4.81 18.59 7.22
N LEU A 66 -6.03 19.10 7.08
CA LEU A 66 -6.83 18.99 5.86
C LEU A 66 -6.19 19.74 4.67
N CYS A 67 -5.70 20.97 4.90
CA CYS A 67 -5.02 21.74 3.86
C CYS A 67 -3.72 21.06 3.40
N GLY A 68 -2.97 20.46 4.32
CA GLY A 68 -1.77 19.69 3.99
C GLY A 68 -2.10 18.41 3.18
N LEU A 69 -3.18 17.71 3.51
CA LEU A 69 -3.65 16.56 2.74
C LEU A 69 -4.14 16.96 1.34
N TYR A 70 -4.76 18.14 1.19
CA TYR A 70 -5.10 18.67 -0.13
C TYR A 70 -3.84 18.99 -0.95
N ARG A 71 -2.79 19.53 -0.32
CA ARG A 71 -1.49 19.77 -0.97
C ARG A 71 -0.85 18.45 -1.40
N LEU A 72 -0.85 17.43 -0.53
CA LEU A 72 -0.36 16.08 -0.85
C LEU A 72 -1.09 15.49 -2.07
N TYR A 73 -2.43 15.60 -2.09
CA TYR A 73 -3.23 15.19 -3.25
C TYR A 73 -2.79 15.93 -4.53
N LYS A 74 -2.59 17.25 -4.46
CA LYS A 74 -2.15 18.06 -5.63
C LYS A 74 -0.77 17.64 -6.13
N GLU A 75 0.17 17.39 -5.22
CA GLU A 75 1.52 16.92 -5.56
C GLU A 75 1.48 15.54 -6.25
N LEU A 76 0.71 14.61 -5.71
CA LEU A 76 0.54 13.28 -6.30
C LEU A 76 -0.18 13.35 -7.66
N LYS A 77 -1.22 14.15 -7.78
CA LYS A 77 -1.92 14.36 -9.06
C LYS A 77 -0.99 14.96 -10.11
N ALA A 78 -0.12 15.90 -9.74
CA ALA A 78 0.86 16.51 -10.64
C ALA A 78 1.92 15.51 -11.14
N LYS A 79 2.15 14.39 -10.43
CA LYS A 79 2.98 13.26 -10.87
C LYS A 79 2.30 12.38 -11.94
N GLY A 80 1.04 12.64 -12.27
CA GLY A 80 0.29 11.85 -13.23
C GLY A 80 -0.37 10.61 -12.65
N ILE A 81 -0.60 10.56 -11.32
CA ILE A 81 -1.32 9.44 -10.70
C ILE A 81 -2.72 9.35 -11.28
N ASP A 82 -3.07 8.20 -11.84
CA ASP A 82 -4.36 7.88 -12.46
C ASP A 82 -5.12 6.72 -11.78
N GLY A 83 -4.53 6.12 -10.72
CA GLY A 83 -5.16 5.13 -9.86
C GLY A 83 -4.56 5.12 -8.44
N VAL A 84 -5.36 4.74 -7.44
CA VAL A 84 -4.90 4.69 -6.04
C VAL A 84 -5.27 3.37 -5.37
N ALA A 85 -4.26 2.66 -4.86
CA ALA A 85 -4.37 1.48 -4.02
C ALA A 85 -4.11 1.84 -2.55
N ASP A 86 -5.15 2.05 -1.75
CA ASP A 86 -5.00 2.32 -0.31
C ASP A 86 -5.02 1.02 0.50
N ILE A 87 -3.85 0.49 0.78
CA ILE A 87 -3.65 -0.67 1.67
C ILE A 87 -3.45 -0.26 3.13
N HIS A 88 -3.65 1.04 3.46
CA HIS A 88 -3.54 1.57 4.82
C HIS A 88 -4.90 1.78 5.51
N ASN A 89 -5.88 2.37 4.82
CA ASN A 89 -7.23 2.64 5.31
C ASN A 89 -7.25 3.28 6.71
N VAL A 90 -6.76 4.50 6.81
CA VAL A 90 -6.77 5.36 8.01
C VAL A 90 -7.47 6.68 7.71
N LEU A 91 -7.75 7.50 8.75
CA LEU A 91 -8.47 8.76 8.58
C LEU A 91 -7.86 9.66 7.49
N ARG A 92 -6.52 9.77 7.45
CA ARG A 92 -5.82 10.59 6.44
C ARG A 92 -6.07 10.09 5.02
N THR A 93 -6.01 8.76 4.79
CA THR A 93 -6.25 8.20 3.46
C THR A 93 -7.73 8.27 3.08
N ASN A 94 -8.65 8.28 4.05
CA ASN A 94 -10.07 8.52 3.79
C ASN A 94 -10.34 9.96 3.30
N VAL A 95 -9.63 10.95 3.84
CA VAL A 95 -9.70 12.33 3.33
C VAL A 95 -9.12 12.42 1.92
N LEU A 96 -7.94 11.82 1.67
CA LEU A 96 -7.35 11.76 0.33
C LEU A 96 -8.28 11.08 -0.68
N ARG A 97 -8.98 10.02 -0.27
CA ARG A 97 -9.98 9.33 -1.09
C ARG A 97 -11.06 10.28 -1.60
N LEU A 98 -11.52 11.23 -0.77
CA LEU A 98 -12.51 12.22 -1.22
C LEU A 98 -11.95 13.10 -2.33
N TYR A 99 -10.70 13.56 -2.21
CA TYR A 99 -10.06 14.40 -3.23
C TYR A 99 -9.82 13.64 -4.55
N PHE A 100 -9.29 12.41 -4.48
CA PHE A 100 -9.02 11.60 -5.68
C PHE A 100 -10.31 11.22 -6.38
N LYS A 101 -11.33 10.72 -5.66
CA LYS A 101 -12.63 10.39 -6.25
C LYS A 101 -13.34 11.60 -6.82
N GLY A 102 -13.27 12.76 -6.15
CA GLY A 102 -13.83 14.02 -6.65
C GLY A 102 -13.20 14.51 -7.95
N SER A 103 -12.02 14.03 -8.30
CA SER A 103 -11.36 14.30 -9.60
C SER A 103 -11.43 13.14 -10.59
N GLY A 104 -12.29 12.15 -10.34
CA GLY A 104 -12.50 11.02 -11.26
C GLY A 104 -11.41 9.95 -11.23
N ILE A 105 -10.45 10.02 -10.28
CA ILE A 105 -9.37 9.04 -10.17
C ILE A 105 -9.88 7.82 -9.37
N PRO A 106 -9.80 6.60 -9.91
CA PRO A 106 -10.16 5.37 -9.23
C PRO A 106 -9.38 5.21 -7.93
N PHE A 107 -10.10 4.82 -6.85
CA PHE A 107 -9.52 4.66 -5.53
C PHE A 107 -10.04 3.36 -4.89
N ALA A 108 -9.21 2.34 -4.84
CA ALA A 108 -9.50 1.10 -4.13
C ALA A 108 -8.91 1.14 -2.72
N GLN A 109 -9.64 0.61 -1.74
CA GLN A 109 -9.25 0.64 -0.34
C GLN A 109 -9.40 -0.73 0.30
N ILE A 110 -8.41 -1.11 1.11
CA ILE A 110 -8.38 -2.38 1.80
C ILE A 110 -9.59 -2.58 2.73
N ASN A 111 -10.18 -3.76 2.66
CA ASN A 111 -11.09 -4.26 3.69
C ASN A 111 -10.27 -4.91 4.82
N LYS A 112 -10.20 -4.26 5.97
CA LYS A 112 -9.46 -4.75 7.15
C LYS A 112 -10.13 -5.94 7.87
N GLY A 113 -11.30 -6.40 7.41
CA GLY A 113 -12.03 -7.50 8.05
C GLY A 113 -12.45 -7.20 9.49
N ARG A 114 -12.77 -5.94 9.81
CA ARG A 114 -13.13 -5.54 11.19
C ARG A 114 -14.34 -6.30 11.74
N ILE A 115 -15.35 -6.54 10.90
CA ILE A 115 -16.56 -7.28 11.25
C ILE A 115 -16.22 -8.74 11.57
N GLU A 116 -15.39 -9.37 10.73
CA GLU A 116 -14.94 -10.76 10.92
C GLU A 116 -14.12 -10.90 12.20
N LYS A 117 -13.17 -9.97 12.43
CA LYS A 117 -12.37 -9.91 13.67
C LYS A 117 -13.25 -9.72 14.91
N GLN A 118 -14.26 -8.86 14.81
CA GLN A 118 -15.20 -8.62 15.89
C GLN A 118 -16.08 -9.85 16.18
N ALA A 119 -16.45 -10.62 15.15
CA ALA A 119 -17.20 -11.87 15.31
C ALA A 119 -16.37 -12.94 16.06
N LEU A 120 -15.05 -13.00 15.83
CA LEU A 120 -14.13 -13.89 16.55
C LEU A 120 -13.97 -13.54 18.04
N THR A 121 -14.03 -12.24 18.37
CA THR A 121 -13.76 -11.74 19.73
C THR A 121 -15.02 -11.53 20.57
N ARG A 122 -16.23 -11.77 20.03
CA ARG A 122 -17.49 -11.66 20.77
C ARG A 122 -17.52 -12.60 21.97
N TYR A 123 -18.04 -12.12 23.12
CA TYR A 123 -18.18 -12.92 24.32
C TYR A 123 -19.18 -14.10 24.12
N ARG A 124 -20.31 -13.87 23.40
CA ARG A 124 -21.30 -14.88 23.03
C ARG A 124 -21.37 -15.05 21.52
N PHE A 125 -21.62 -16.27 21.03
CA PHE A 125 -21.75 -16.63 19.62
C PHE A 125 -20.47 -16.32 18.83
N LYS A 126 -19.31 -16.80 19.31
CA LYS A 126 -18.03 -16.72 18.58
C LYS A 126 -18.12 -17.54 17.29
N SER A 127 -17.70 -16.95 16.21
CA SER A 127 -17.55 -17.65 14.92
C SER A 127 -16.06 -17.91 14.68
N PHE A 128 -15.65 -19.18 14.74
CA PHE A 128 -14.26 -19.60 14.53
C PHE A 128 -14.01 -19.92 13.06
N HIS A 129 -13.92 -18.89 12.21
CA HIS A 129 -13.49 -19.05 10.84
C HIS A 129 -12.10 -18.45 10.64
N PRO A 130 -11.21 -19.10 9.84
CA PRO A 130 -9.93 -18.50 9.48
C PRO A 130 -10.15 -17.15 8.82
N LEU A 131 -9.42 -16.14 9.29
CA LEU A 131 -9.48 -14.82 8.67
C LEU A 131 -8.61 -14.79 7.40
N LYS A 132 -9.09 -14.10 6.37
CA LYS A 132 -8.29 -13.85 5.19
C LYS A 132 -6.96 -13.18 5.58
N PRO A 133 -5.79 -13.71 5.17
CA PRO A 133 -4.48 -13.14 5.48
C PRO A 133 -4.31 -11.70 4.96
N SER A 134 -3.44 -10.92 5.60
CA SER A 134 -3.23 -9.51 5.23
C SER A 134 -2.70 -9.35 3.81
N TYR A 135 -1.78 -10.22 3.38
CA TYR A 135 -1.20 -10.18 2.04
C TYR A 135 -2.27 -10.39 0.95
N GLN A 136 -3.21 -11.33 1.14
CA GLN A 136 -4.33 -11.51 0.21
C GLN A 136 -5.27 -10.31 0.18
N ARG A 137 -5.51 -9.66 1.35
CA ARG A 137 -6.30 -8.43 1.40
C ARG A 137 -5.62 -7.28 0.67
N TYR A 138 -4.29 -7.25 0.63
CA TYR A 138 -3.54 -6.28 -0.18
C TYR A 138 -3.72 -6.57 -1.68
N ALA A 139 -3.57 -7.82 -2.11
CA ALA A 139 -3.79 -8.23 -3.50
C ALA A 139 -5.22 -7.91 -4.00
N ASP A 140 -6.24 -8.08 -3.13
CA ASP A 140 -7.62 -7.72 -3.47
C ASP A 140 -7.78 -6.24 -3.85
N VAL A 141 -6.99 -5.34 -3.25
CA VAL A 141 -7.06 -3.90 -3.57
C VAL A 141 -6.63 -3.65 -5.01
N PHE A 142 -5.61 -4.35 -5.48
CA PHE A 142 -5.16 -4.26 -6.87
C PHE A 142 -6.17 -4.89 -7.82
N ALA A 143 -6.76 -6.03 -7.46
CA ALA A 143 -7.81 -6.67 -8.26
C ALA A 143 -9.02 -5.74 -8.47
N VAL A 144 -9.41 -4.95 -7.45
CA VAL A 144 -10.48 -3.93 -7.58
C VAL A 144 -10.13 -2.83 -8.58
N LEU A 145 -8.84 -2.54 -8.77
CA LEU A 145 -8.34 -1.58 -9.77
C LEU A 145 -8.19 -2.20 -11.18
N GLY A 146 -8.46 -3.48 -11.33
CA GLY A 146 -8.32 -4.20 -12.60
C GLY A 146 -6.95 -4.89 -12.78
N PHE A 147 -6.16 -5.02 -11.70
CA PHE A 147 -4.84 -5.65 -11.69
C PHE A 147 -4.81 -6.83 -10.70
N PRO A 148 -5.42 -7.97 -11.02
CA PRO A 148 -5.33 -9.15 -10.17
C PRO A 148 -3.89 -9.64 -10.10
N ILE A 149 -3.37 -9.87 -8.89
CA ILE A 149 -2.01 -10.35 -8.65
C ILE A 149 -2.05 -11.84 -8.35
N ASP A 150 -1.27 -12.62 -9.09
CA ASP A 150 -0.99 -14.01 -8.75
C ASP A 150 0.16 -14.05 -7.72
N LEU A 151 -0.11 -14.62 -6.55
CA LEU A 151 0.83 -14.77 -5.45
C LEU A 151 1.30 -16.23 -5.38
N THR A 152 1.93 -16.70 -6.43
CA THR A 152 2.61 -18.01 -6.40
C THR A 152 3.89 -17.95 -5.56
N GLU A 153 4.43 -19.11 -5.17
CA GLU A 153 5.55 -19.24 -4.21
C GLU A 153 6.86 -18.57 -4.66
N ASP A 154 6.99 -18.23 -5.93
CA ASP A 154 8.21 -17.67 -6.53
C ASP A 154 8.54 -16.22 -6.12
N TYR A 155 7.62 -15.53 -5.42
CA TYR A 155 7.84 -14.16 -4.92
C TYR A 155 8.50 -14.09 -3.54
N LEU A 156 9.16 -15.14 -3.10
CA LEU A 156 10.02 -15.08 -1.93
C LEU A 156 11.21 -14.17 -2.25
N LEU A 157 11.30 -13.06 -1.52
CA LEU A 157 12.44 -12.14 -1.64
C LEU A 157 13.74 -12.91 -1.41
N SER A 158 14.63 -12.90 -2.40
CA SER A 158 15.99 -13.36 -2.18
C SER A 158 16.60 -12.59 -1.02
N PRO A 159 17.25 -13.24 -0.05
CA PRO A 159 17.89 -12.51 1.04
C PRO A 159 18.89 -11.51 0.43
N PRO A 160 18.93 -10.26 0.94
CA PRO A 160 19.90 -9.28 0.46
C PRO A 160 21.32 -9.79 0.74
N ASP A 161 22.26 -9.45 -0.14
CA ASP A 161 23.67 -9.68 0.11
C ASP A 161 24.08 -8.94 1.38
N ILE A 162 24.34 -9.67 2.44
CA ILE A 162 24.78 -9.12 3.72
C ILE A 162 26.25 -8.79 3.57
N SER A 163 26.63 -7.51 3.73
CA SER A 163 28.02 -7.11 3.70
C SER A 163 28.83 -7.89 4.75
N GLU A 164 30.08 -8.24 4.42
CA GLU A 164 30.99 -9.00 5.33
C GLU A 164 31.12 -8.37 6.73
N THR A 165 30.90 -7.07 6.85
CA THR A 165 30.93 -6.32 8.11
C THR A 165 29.80 -6.71 9.06
N VAL A 166 28.68 -7.22 8.56
CA VAL A 166 27.51 -7.62 9.36
C VAL A 166 27.52 -9.13 9.67
N GLN A 167 28.36 -9.89 8.97
CA GLN A 167 28.52 -11.35 9.20
C GLN A 167 29.41 -11.69 10.38
N ARG A 168 30.02 -10.69 11.05
CA ARG A 168 30.84 -10.83 12.27
C ARG A 168 30.05 -10.34 13.49
#